data_5cc1081ddadb6eeebb1f3cd4c205a7dc
#
_entry.id   5cc1081ddadb6eeebb1f3cd4c205a7dc
#
_cell.length_a   1.000
_cell.length_b   1.000
_cell.length_c   1.000
_cell.angle_alpha   90.00
_cell.angle_beta   90.00
_cell.angle_gamma   90.00
#
_symmetry.space_group_name_H-M   'P 1'
#
loop_
_entity.id
_entity.type
_entity.pdbx_description
1 polymer ?
#
loop_
_entity_poly.entity_id
_entity_poly.type
_entity_poly.pdbx_seq_one_letter_code
_entity_poly.pdbx_strand_id
1 'polypeptide(L)'
;MAHAVGYPEPLSALYFLINRPAPDRAAQLVRQRFDELDGDRYEILSPAAEALSARYPRAASLALRAMIDFMLSAGKSSRYQHAARHLAECDALASQIEDFGTVEPHAAYVARLRRDHGRKSGFWTRLEGK
;
A
#
# COMPACT_ATOMS: atom_id res chain seq x y z
N MET A 1 -9.04 -24.87 10.91
CA MET A 1 -9.81 -23.90 10.19
C MET A 1 -9.00 -22.69 9.79
N ALA A 2 -8.98 -22.43 8.54
CA ALA A 2 -8.22 -21.32 8.01
C ALA A 2 -8.95 -20.03 8.26
N HIS A 3 -8.23 -19.01 8.67
CA HIS A 3 -8.72 -17.65 8.61
C HIS A 3 -7.89 -16.88 7.61
N ALA A 4 -8.29 -15.62 7.36
CA ALA A 4 -7.68 -14.84 6.30
C ALA A 4 -6.16 -14.83 6.38
N VAL A 5 -5.63 -14.66 7.59
CA VAL A 5 -4.19 -14.54 7.80
C VAL A 5 -3.45 -15.87 7.65
N GLY A 6 -4.19 -16.98 7.66
CA GLY A 6 -3.59 -18.30 7.53
C GLY A 6 -3.53 -18.83 6.11
N TYR A 7 -4.00 -18.05 5.14
CA TYR A 7 -3.98 -18.49 3.75
C TYR A 7 -2.55 -18.55 3.23
N PRO A 8 -2.22 -19.59 2.44
CA PRO A 8 -0.84 -19.75 1.97
C PRO A 8 -0.41 -18.65 1.00
N GLU A 9 -1.31 -18.14 0.19
CA GLU A 9 -0.98 -17.10 -0.78
C GLU A 9 -1.82 -15.86 -0.49
N PRO A 10 -1.20 -14.80 0.12
CA PRO A 10 -1.99 -13.66 0.61
C PRO A 10 -2.73 -12.87 -0.46
N LEU A 11 -2.18 -12.77 -1.67
CA LEU A 11 -2.89 -11.99 -2.70
C LEU A 11 -4.13 -12.69 -3.20
N SER A 12 -4.10 -14.02 -3.32
CA SER A 12 -5.29 -14.78 -3.68
C SER A 12 -6.36 -14.66 -2.60
N ALA A 13 -5.94 -14.73 -1.35
CA ALA A 13 -6.85 -14.56 -0.23
C ALA A 13 -7.43 -13.15 -0.20
N LEU A 14 -6.60 -12.16 -0.45
CA LEU A 14 -7.03 -10.76 -0.47
C LEU A 14 -8.08 -10.53 -1.57
N TYR A 15 -7.82 -11.04 -2.77
CA TYR A 15 -8.76 -10.93 -3.86
C TYR A 15 -10.11 -11.54 -3.48
N PHE A 16 -10.08 -12.73 -2.89
CA PHE A 16 -11.27 -13.42 -2.43
C PHE A 16 -12.05 -12.58 -1.42
N LEU A 17 -11.34 -12.02 -0.43
CA LEU A 17 -11.98 -11.28 0.65
C LEU A 17 -12.55 -9.94 0.20
N ILE A 18 -11.92 -9.30 -0.79
CA ILE A 18 -12.40 -8.03 -1.32
C ILE A 18 -13.67 -8.24 -2.14
N ASN A 19 -13.77 -9.36 -2.83
CA ASN A 19 -14.93 -9.65 -3.67
C ASN A 19 -16.08 -10.32 -2.89
N ARG A 20 -15.94 -10.39 -1.55
CA ARG A 20 -17.00 -10.88 -0.68
C ARG A 20 -17.19 -9.86 0.44
N PRO A 21 -18.32 -9.88 1.15
CA PRO A 21 -18.55 -8.89 2.21
C PRO A 21 -17.73 -9.22 3.47
N ALA A 22 -16.41 -9.17 3.35
CA ALA A 22 -15.50 -9.46 4.45
C ALA A 22 -14.34 -8.47 4.49
N PRO A 23 -14.61 -7.13 4.44
CA PRO A 23 -13.52 -6.15 4.40
C PRO A 23 -12.69 -6.12 5.68
N ASP A 24 -13.28 -6.46 6.82
CA ASP A 24 -12.54 -6.51 8.09
C ASP A 24 -11.47 -7.60 8.06
N ARG A 25 -11.76 -8.73 7.44
CA ARG A 25 -10.77 -9.80 7.29
C ARG A 25 -9.71 -9.45 6.27
N ALA A 26 -10.10 -8.77 5.20
CA ALA A 26 -9.14 -8.28 4.23
C ALA A 26 -8.17 -7.30 4.89
N ALA A 27 -8.67 -6.38 5.71
CA ALA A 27 -7.83 -5.43 6.42
C ALA A 27 -6.86 -6.15 7.36
N GLN A 28 -7.34 -7.15 8.08
CA GLN A 28 -6.51 -7.93 8.98
C GLN A 28 -5.39 -8.64 8.22
N LEU A 29 -5.72 -9.24 7.08
CA LEU A 29 -4.74 -9.94 6.25
C LEU A 29 -3.64 -8.98 5.80
N VAL A 30 -4.02 -7.81 5.30
CA VAL A 30 -3.05 -6.83 4.84
C VAL A 30 -2.13 -6.40 5.99
N ARG A 31 -2.70 -6.10 7.16
CA ARG A 31 -1.91 -5.63 8.29
C ARG A 31 -0.92 -6.69 8.80
N GLN A 32 -1.29 -7.95 8.74
CA GLN A 32 -0.46 -9.02 9.30
C GLN A 32 0.54 -9.60 8.30
N ARG A 33 0.25 -9.48 7.01
CA ARG A 33 1.10 -10.11 6.00
C ARG A 33 1.52 -9.15 4.89
N PHE A 34 1.60 -7.84 5.21
CA PHE A 34 1.89 -6.85 4.17
C PHE A 34 3.28 -7.03 3.54
N ASP A 35 4.23 -7.56 4.29
CA ASP A 35 5.58 -7.78 3.77
C ASP A 35 5.65 -8.93 2.77
N GLU A 36 4.57 -9.71 2.66
CA GLU A 36 4.47 -10.77 1.67
C GLU A 36 3.70 -10.35 0.42
N LEU A 37 3.17 -9.13 0.41
CA LEU A 37 2.37 -8.66 -0.73
C LEU A 37 3.27 -8.29 -1.89
N ASP A 38 2.99 -8.87 -3.07
CA ASP A 38 3.73 -8.57 -4.29
C ASP A 38 3.21 -7.26 -4.87
N GLY A 39 4.00 -6.21 -4.75
CA GLY A 39 3.61 -4.87 -5.19
C GLY A 39 3.39 -4.75 -6.69
N ASP A 40 3.81 -5.73 -7.49
CA ASP A 40 3.54 -5.76 -8.93
C ASP A 40 2.10 -6.16 -9.24
N ARG A 41 1.41 -6.75 -8.27
CA ARG A 41 0.04 -7.22 -8.47
C ARG A 41 -0.96 -6.09 -8.23
N TYR A 42 -0.83 -5.02 -9.00
CA TYR A 42 -1.69 -3.85 -8.84
C TYR A 42 -3.15 -4.16 -9.17
N GLU A 43 -3.40 -5.17 -9.97
CA GLU A 43 -4.77 -5.56 -10.32
C GLU A 43 -5.54 -6.05 -9.09
N ILE A 44 -4.83 -6.47 -8.04
CA ILE A 44 -5.44 -6.87 -6.77
C ILE A 44 -5.29 -5.78 -5.72
N LEU A 45 -4.11 -5.18 -5.63
CA LEU A 45 -3.81 -4.23 -4.57
C LEU A 45 -4.53 -2.89 -4.73
N SER A 46 -4.71 -2.40 -5.96
CA SER A 46 -5.42 -1.13 -6.17
C SER A 46 -6.89 -1.21 -5.74
N PRO A 47 -7.67 -2.20 -6.20
CA PRO A 47 -9.05 -2.31 -5.70
C PRO A 47 -9.12 -2.61 -4.22
N ALA A 48 -8.13 -3.34 -3.67
CA ALA A 48 -8.10 -3.59 -2.23
C ALA A 48 -7.90 -2.30 -1.45
N ALA A 49 -6.96 -1.45 -1.87
CA ALA A 49 -6.74 -0.17 -1.21
C ALA A 49 -7.98 0.69 -1.27
N GLU A 50 -8.64 0.73 -2.42
CA GLU A 50 -9.85 1.51 -2.58
C GLU A 50 -10.98 1.01 -1.67
N ALA A 51 -11.16 -0.31 -1.61
CA ALA A 51 -12.21 -0.89 -0.79
C ALA A 51 -11.98 -0.66 0.70
N LEU A 52 -10.71 -0.58 1.12
CA LEU A 52 -10.37 -0.46 2.53
C LEU A 52 -10.23 0.98 3.01
N SER A 53 -10.13 1.95 2.10
CA SER A 53 -9.70 3.30 2.45
C SER A 53 -10.64 4.02 3.42
N ALA A 54 -11.96 3.77 3.31
CA ALA A 54 -12.93 4.51 4.12
C ALA A 54 -12.94 4.06 5.59
N ARG A 55 -12.81 2.75 5.83
CA ARG A 55 -12.97 2.19 7.17
C ARG A 55 -11.67 1.63 7.77
N TYR A 56 -10.72 1.30 6.93
CA TYR A 56 -9.46 0.67 7.37
C TYR A 56 -8.29 1.39 6.73
N PRO A 57 -8.11 2.69 7.06
CA PRO A 57 -7.09 3.49 6.36
C PRO A 57 -5.67 2.96 6.54
N ARG A 58 -5.34 2.35 7.69
CA ARG A 58 -4.01 1.79 7.88
C ARG A 58 -3.76 0.63 6.92
N ALA A 59 -4.73 -0.27 6.78
CA ALA A 59 -4.59 -1.39 5.84
C ALA A 59 -4.51 -0.90 4.40
N ALA A 60 -5.35 0.09 4.04
CA ALA A 60 -5.29 0.67 2.70
C ALA A 60 -3.93 1.27 2.43
N SER A 61 -3.37 1.99 3.40
CA SER A 61 -2.06 2.60 3.28
C SER A 61 -0.96 1.55 3.04
N LEU A 62 -1.04 0.42 3.73
CA LEU A 62 -0.07 -0.65 3.56
C LEU A 62 -0.13 -1.27 2.16
N ALA A 63 -1.34 -1.44 1.62
CA ALA A 63 -1.49 -1.94 0.24
C ALA A 63 -0.87 -0.96 -0.76
N LEU A 64 -1.10 0.35 -0.55
CA LEU A 64 -0.50 1.38 -1.41
C LEU A 64 1.02 1.37 -1.30
N ARG A 65 1.56 1.23 -0.09
CA ARG A 65 3.00 1.20 0.12
C ARG A 65 3.66 0.01 -0.60
N ALA A 66 3.00 -1.14 -0.62
CA ALA A 66 3.53 -2.30 -1.32
C ALA A 66 3.73 -1.99 -2.81
N MET A 67 2.77 -1.30 -3.41
CA MET A 67 2.89 -0.92 -4.82
C MET A 67 3.97 0.13 -5.04
N ILE A 68 4.03 1.14 -4.15
CA ILE A 68 5.05 2.19 -4.25
C ILE A 68 6.45 1.60 -4.15
N ASP A 69 6.67 0.78 -3.13
CA ASP A 69 7.99 0.17 -2.91
C ASP A 69 8.43 -0.66 -4.11
N PHE A 70 7.51 -1.42 -4.68
CA PHE A 70 7.84 -2.22 -5.86
C PHE A 70 8.22 -1.34 -7.04
N MET A 71 7.40 -0.32 -7.33
CA MET A 71 7.64 0.54 -8.49
C MET A 71 8.97 1.26 -8.41
N LEU A 72 9.32 1.76 -7.23
CA LEU A 72 10.57 2.50 -7.04
C LEU A 72 11.77 1.55 -7.02
N SER A 73 11.65 0.42 -6.34
CA SER A 73 12.76 -0.54 -6.26
C SER A 73 13.07 -1.19 -7.59
N ALA A 74 12.03 -1.44 -8.40
CA ALA A 74 12.22 -2.03 -9.71
C ALA A 74 12.67 -1.00 -10.76
N GLY A 75 12.66 0.30 -10.41
CA GLY A 75 13.09 1.34 -11.33
C GLY A 75 12.18 1.51 -12.53
N LYS A 76 10.91 1.25 -12.36
CA LYS A 76 9.94 1.33 -13.46
C LYS A 76 9.46 2.76 -13.63
N SER A 77 10.29 3.58 -14.30
CA SER A 77 10.03 5.01 -14.43
C SER A 77 8.69 5.33 -15.11
N SER A 78 8.23 4.45 -15.99
CA SER A 78 6.93 4.63 -16.64
C SER A 78 5.78 4.56 -15.64
N ARG A 79 6.01 4.01 -14.45
CA ARG A 79 4.99 3.89 -13.41
C ARG A 79 5.14 4.90 -12.30
N TYR A 80 6.11 5.80 -12.39
CA TYR A 80 6.36 6.77 -11.32
C TYR A 80 5.16 7.69 -11.07
N GLN A 81 4.38 8.00 -12.09
CA GLN A 81 3.17 8.80 -11.88
C GLN A 81 2.15 8.07 -11.01
N HIS A 82 2.06 6.76 -11.16
CA HIS A 82 1.17 5.95 -10.32
C HIS A 82 1.69 5.87 -8.89
N ALA A 83 3.00 5.69 -8.73
CA ALA A 83 3.60 5.66 -7.40
C ALA A 83 3.40 7.00 -6.69
N ALA A 84 3.55 8.11 -7.39
CA ALA A 84 3.34 9.44 -6.82
C ALA A 84 1.88 9.62 -6.40
N ARG A 85 0.94 9.16 -7.21
CA ARG A 85 -0.48 9.23 -6.86
C ARG A 85 -0.77 8.39 -5.62
N HIS A 86 -0.20 7.19 -5.55
CA HIS A 86 -0.40 6.33 -4.39
C HIS A 86 0.18 6.96 -3.12
N LEU A 87 1.32 7.63 -3.23
CA LEU A 87 1.92 8.29 -2.06
C LEU A 87 1.06 9.47 -1.61
N ALA A 88 0.48 10.21 -2.54
CA ALA A 88 -0.45 11.28 -2.19
C ALA A 88 -1.68 10.72 -1.48
N GLU A 89 -2.15 9.55 -1.91
CA GLU A 89 -3.26 8.89 -1.24
C GLU A 89 -2.87 8.46 0.18
N CYS A 90 -1.65 7.95 0.35
CA CYS A 90 -1.14 7.62 1.69
C CYS A 90 -1.09 8.85 2.58
N ASP A 91 -0.69 9.99 2.03
CA ASP A 91 -0.65 11.24 2.79
C ASP A 91 -2.05 11.65 3.25
N ALA A 92 -3.03 11.53 2.37
CA ALA A 92 -4.42 11.83 2.72
C ALA A 92 -4.95 10.88 3.78
N LEU A 93 -4.61 9.59 3.69
CA LEU A 93 -5.06 8.61 4.67
C LEU A 93 -4.39 8.79 6.02
N ALA A 94 -3.17 9.33 6.04
CA ALA A 94 -2.39 9.44 7.27
C ALA A 94 -3.11 10.24 8.33
N SER A 95 -3.87 11.25 7.94
CA SER A 95 -4.63 12.08 8.88
C SER A 95 -5.75 11.30 9.57
N GLN A 96 -6.13 10.17 9.02
CA GLN A 96 -7.20 9.32 9.56
C GLN A 96 -6.65 8.16 10.38
N ILE A 97 -5.33 8.01 10.44
CA ILE A 97 -4.70 6.91 11.14
C ILE A 97 -4.15 7.42 12.47
N GLU A 98 -4.79 7.03 13.56
CA GLU A 98 -4.37 7.47 14.88
C GLU A 98 -3.19 6.68 15.40
N ASP A 99 -3.10 5.41 15.04
CA ASP A 99 -2.07 4.52 15.54
C ASP A 99 -1.57 3.65 14.40
N PHE A 100 -0.31 3.88 14.01
CA PHE A 100 0.33 3.06 12.99
C PHE A 100 0.84 1.72 13.54
N GLY A 101 0.82 1.53 14.85
CA GLY A 101 1.29 0.30 15.46
C GLY A 101 2.78 0.12 15.24
N THR A 102 3.16 -1.06 14.75
CA THR A 102 4.57 -1.36 14.46
C THR A 102 5.01 -0.87 13.09
N VAL A 103 4.08 -0.32 12.30
CA VAL A 103 4.37 0.18 10.95
C VAL A 103 4.88 1.61 11.06
N GLU A 104 5.85 1.99 10.23
CA GLU A 104 6.37 3.37 10.27
C GLU A 104 5.25 4.36 9.95
N PRO A 105 5.20 5.48 10.69
CA PRO A 105 4.29 6.56 10.37
C PRO A 105 4.57 7.12 8.99
N HIS A 106 3.60 7.85 8.43
CA HIS A 106 3.74 8.34 7.07
C HIS A 106 4.99 9.19 6.86
N ALA A 107 5.28 10.11 7.79
CA ALA A 107 6.46 10.96 7.65
C ALA A 107 7.75 10.16 7.64
N ALA A 108 7.83 9.12 8.47
CA ALA A 108 9.01 8.25 8.49
C ALA A 108 9.12 7.45 7.19
N TYR A 109 8.00 7.01 6.65
CA TYR A 109 7.99 6.30 5.38
C TYR A 109 8.50 7.19 4.25
N VAL A 110 8.01 8.43 4.17
CA VAL A 110 8.47 9.38 3.15
C VAL A 110 9.97 9.65 3.30
N ALA A 111 10.44 9.80 4.54
CA ALA A 111 11.86 10.02 4.78
C ALA A 111 12.71 8.85 4.29
N ARG A 112 12.23 7.64 4.51
CA ARG A 112 12.92 6.43 4.02
C ARG A 112 12.95 6.41 2.49
N LEU A 113 11.84 6.77 1.85
CA LEU A 113 11.80 6.83 0.39
C LEU A 113 12.78 7.86 -0.15
N ARG A 114 12.91 9.02 0.51
CA ARG A 114 13.86 10.03 0.07
C ARG A 114 15.30 9.55 0.23
N ARG A 115 15.59 8.83 1.30
CA ARG A 115 16.91 8.28 1.51
C ARG A 115 17.25 7.24 0.45
N ASP A 116 16.33 6.32 0.18
CA ASP A 116 16.61 5.19 -0.69
C ASP A 116 16.39 5.49 -2.17
N HIS A 117 15.53 6.46 -2.49
CA HIS A 117 15.12 6.76 -3.86
C HIS A 117 15.17 8.25 -4.19
N GLY A 118 15.96 9.01 -3.44
CA GLY A 118 16.01 10.47 -3.61
C GLY A 118 16.46 10.92 -4.99
N ARG A 119 17.17 10.06 -5.71
CA ARG A 119 17.68 10.40 -7.05
C ARG A 119 16.68 10.14 -8.16
N LYS A 120 15.53 9.56 -7.85
CA LYS A 120 14.51 9.27 -8.84
C LYS A 120 13.66 10.51 -9.07
N SER A 121 14.23 11.48 -9.77
CA SER A 121 13.62 12.81 -9.93
C SER A 121 12.26 12.72 -10.61
N GLY A 122 12.08 11.76 -11.51
CA GLY A 122 10.78 11.60 -12.19
C GLY A 122 9.64 11.33 -11.21
N PHE A 123 9.94 10.59 -10.16
CA PHE A 123 8.94 10.33 -9.12
C PHE A 123 8.66 11.59 -8.29
N TRP A 124 9.73 12.23 -7.78
CA TRP A 124 9.57 13.38 -6.88
C TRP A 124 8.95 14.59 -7.58
N THR A 125 9.33 14.79 -8.85
CA THR A 125 8.75 15.88 -9.63
C THR A 125 7.25 15.71 -9.79
N ARG A 126 6.81 14.51 -10.06
CA ARG A 126 5.37 14.24 -10.21
C ARG A 126 4.63 14.42 -8.91
N LEU A 127 5.24 14.06 -7.79
CA LEU A 127 4.63 14.21 -6.48
C LEU A 127 4.48 15.67 -6.09
N GLU A 128 5.51 16.48 -6.34
CA GLU A 128 5.57 17.89 -5.90
C GLU A 128 4.96 18.84 -6.89
N GLY A 129 5.11 18.56 -8.17
CA GLY A 129 4.67 19.48 -9.21
C GLY A 129 3.20 19.36 -9.52
N LYS A 130 2.64 18.20 -9.22
CA LYS A 130 1.24 17.93 -9.51
C LYS A 130 0.81 18.42 -10.82
#